data_a82ac1dc7c01103b257de1ebeb64faf9
#
_entry.id   a82ac1dc7c01103b257de1ebeb64faf9
#
_cell.length_a   1.000
_cell.length_b   1.000
_cell.length_c   1.000
_cell.angle_alpha   90.00
_cell.angle_beta   90.00
_cell.angle_gamma   90.00
#
_symmetry.space_group_name_H-M   'P 1'
#
loop_
_entity.id
_entity.type
_entity.pdbx_description
1 polymer ?
#
loop_
_entity_poly.entity_id
_entity_poly.type
_entity_poly.pdbx_seq_one_letter_code
_entity_poly.pdbx_strand_id
1 'polypeptide(L)'
;MLGKKLVTAQKRGETRALCLGLGMVACSMMMYFFIGITIVPFYTKSVWTTETVCKVLRATIEDKDPCLNSKGSEDEGATHYPCLQVWVNLTASGQEVMLYQTEDTLERNPKCSYVPGNSENPKEVQARIETIASNFKKYQTFPCYYDPGGTQTNVILSRIYPPRGLLFTFLWPTLMFTGGCLIIILVKISQTSHTIMNGQIWKCCTEQCHFTRAGDQTTVV
;
A
#
# COMPACT_ATOMS: atom_id res chain seq x y z
N MET A 1 27.28 37.13 -26.76
CA MET A 1 27.74 36.06 -25.85
C MET A 1 26.69 35.62 -24.83
N LEU A 2 25.76 36.48 -24.42
CA LEU A 2 24.71 36.17 -23.41
C LEU A 2 23.73 35.09 -23.88
N GLY A 3 23.28 35.08 -25.12
CA GLY A 3 22.33 34.11 -25.66
C GLY A 3 22.82 32.65 -25.65
N LYS A 4 24.09 32.40 -25.96
CA LYS A 4 24.68 31.05 -25.90
C LYS A 4 24.71 30.50 -24.47
N LYS A 5 25.00 31.34 -23.47
CA LYS A 5 24.99 30.93 -22.04
C LYS A 5 23.59 30.58 -21.56
N LEU A 6 22.55 31.33 -21.94
CA LEU A 6 21.15 31.07 -21.60
C LEU A 6 20.66 29.76 -22.20
N VAL A 7 20.90 29.49 -23.47
CA VAL A 7 20.51 28.24 -24.15
C VAL A 7 21.20 27.02 -23.51
N THR A 8 22.48 27.14 -23.15
CA THR A 8 23.20 26.05 -22.49
C THR A 8 22.69 25.77 -21.07
N ALA A 9 22.34 26.81 -20.30
CA ALA A 9 21.76 26.67 -18.96
C ALA A 9 20.38 26.03 -19.00
N GLN A 10 19.53 26.42 -19.96
CA GLN A 10 18.21 25.84 -20.17
C GLN A 10 18.29 24.36 -20.54
N LYS A 11 19.14 23.98 -21.47
CA LYS A 11 19.34 22.57 -21.86
C LYS A 11 19.82 21.69 -20.71
N ARG A 12 20.65 22.21 -19.80
CA ARG A 12 21.06 21.51 -18.56
C ARG A 12 19.90 21.34 -17.60
N GLY A 13 19.02 22.33 -17.46
CA GLY A 13 17.82 22.26 -16.63
C GLY A 13 16.84 21.20 -17.12
N GLU A 14 16.58 21.18 -18.43
CA GLU A 14 15.69 20.18 -19.06
C GLU A 14 16.21 18.75 -18.88
N THR A 15 17.52 18.52 -19.05
CA THR A 15 18.12 17.20 -18.84
C THR A 15 18.00 16.74 -17.39
N ARG A 16 18.20 17.63 -16.41
CA ARG A 16 18.02 17.31 -14.99
C ARG A 16 16.57 16.98 -14.65
N ALA A 17 15.63 17.76 -15.18
CA ALA A 17 14.20 17.50 -14.99
C ALA A 17 13.77 16.16 -15.61
N LEU A 18 14.30 15.83 -16.80
CA LEU A 18 14.05 14.55 -17.47
C LEU A 18 14.59 13.37 -16.64
N CYS A 19 15.82 13.46 -16.13
CA CYS A 19 16.41 12.44 -15.26
C CYS A 19 15.62 12.28 -13.96
N LEU A 20 15.12 13.36 -13.37
CA LEU A 20 14.29 13.32 -12.18
C LEU A 20 12.94 12.63 -12.47
N GLY A 21 12.27 12.98 -13.57
CA GLY A 21 11.04 12.34 -13.99
C GLY A 21 11.21 10.83 -14.25
N LEU A 22 12.27 10.44 -14.96
CA LEU A 22 12.60 9.03 -15.19
C LEU A 22 12.93 8.29 -13.90
N GLY A 23 13.67 8.91 -12.97
CA GLY A 23 13.97 8.34 -11.66
C GLY A 23 12.70 8.09 -10.84
N MET A 24 11.76 9.03 -10.83
CA MET A 24 10.46 8.86 -10.14
C MET A 24 9.64 7.71 -10.74
N VAL A 25 9.58 7.58 -12.06
CA VAL A 25 8.90 6.47 -12.74
C VAL A 25 9.57 5.15 -12.40
N ALA A 26 10.89 5.06 -12.47
CA ALA A 26 11.63 3.84 -12.12
C ALA A 26 11.40 3.42 -10.67
N CYS A 27 11.48 4.34 -9.71
CA CYS A 27 11.20 4.07 -8.30
C CYS A 27 9.76 3.59 -8.09
N SER A 28 8.78 4.21 -8.75
CA SER A 28 7.38 3.77 -8.62
C SER A 28 7.16 2.36 -9.14
N MET A 29 7.78 1.99 -10.27
CA MET A 29 7.73 0.62 -10.81
C MET A 29 8.34 -0.41 -9.86
N MET A 30 9.47 -0.08 -9.23
CA MET A 30 10.07 -0.94 -8.20
C MET A 30 9.14 -1.11 -7.00
N MET A 31 8.48 -0.04 -6.53
CA MET A 31 7.50 -0.14 -5.44
C MET A 31 6.30 -1.00 -5.81
N TYR A 32 5.75 -0.88 -7.03
CA TYR A 32 4.67 -1.76 -7.49
C TYR A 32 5.08 -3.23 -7.50
N PHE A 33 6.30 -3.51 -7.94
CA PHE A 33 6.84 -4.86 -7.94
C PHE A 33 6.94 -5.44 -6.52
N PHE A 34 7.47 -4.66 -5.57
CA PHE A 34 7.54 -5.05 -4.16
C PHE A 34 6.15 -5.30 -3.56
N ILE A 35 5.21 -4.38 -3.75
CA ILE A 35 3.84 -4.52 -3.25
C ILE A 35 3.17 -5.76 -3.86
N GLY A 36 3.34 -5.98 -5.17
CA GLY A 36 2.79 -7.13 -5.88
C GLY A 36 3.30 -8.46 -5.36
N ILE A 37 4.58 -8.57 -5.02
CA ILE A 37 5.16 -9.82 -4.52
C ILE A 37 4.88 -10.03 -3.04
N THR A 38 4.89 -8.96 -2.22
CA THR A 38 4.81 -9.11 -0.76
C THR A 38 3.37 -9.02 -0.24
N ILE A 39 2.59 -8.03 -0.65
CA ILE A 39 1.29 -7.75 -0.05
C ILE A 39 0.14 -8.48 -0.75
N VAL A 40 0.13 -8.48 -2.08
CA VAL A 40 -0.98 -9.05 -2.86
C VAL A 40 -1.19 -10.55 -2.59
N PRO A 41 -0.17 -11.40 -2.48
CA PRO A 41 -0.36 -12.82 -2.17
C PRO A 41 -1.01 -13.05 -0.80
N PHE A 42 -0.61 -12.26 0.21
CA PHE A 42 -1.23 -12.37 1.54
C PHE A 42 -2.69 -11.91 1.53
N TYR A 43 -2.99 -10.85 0.79
CA TYR A 43 -4.37 -10.38 0.64
C TYR A 43 -5.27 -11.39 -0.08
N THR A 44 -4.79 -12.03 -1.15
CA THR A 44 -5.56 -12.98 -1.96
C THR A 44 -5.73 -14.34 -1.29
N LYS A 45 -4.83 -14.73 -0.37
CA LYS A 45 -4.93 -15.98 0.39
C LYS A 45 -5.97 -15.89 1.52
N SER A 46 -6.32 -14.69 1.97
CA SER A 46 -7.31 -14.53 3.03
C SER A 46 -8.70 -14.93 2.54
N VAL A 47 -9.29 -15.91 3.17
CA VAL A 47 -10.66 -16.39 2.88
C VAL A 47 -11.73 -15.56 3.57
N TRP A 48 -11.39 -14.84 4.66
CA TRP A 48 -12.30 -13.99 5.43
C TRP A 48 -12.50 -12.63 4.73
N THR A 49 -13.32 -12.62 3.69
CA THR A 49 -13.48 -11.46 2.81
C THR A 49 -14.68 -10.60 3.15
N THR A 50 -15.71 -11.16 3.77
CA THR A 50 -17.00 -10.51 3.98
C THR A 50 -17.14 -10.00 5.40
N GLU A 51 -17.46 -8.72 5.55
CA GLU A 51 -17.75 -8.09 6.83
C GLU A 51 -19.20 -8.40 7.26
N THR A 52 -19.37 -8.70 8.53
CA THR A 52 -20.67 -8.94 9.16
C THR A 52 -20.65 -8.47 10.61
N VAL A 53 -21.76 -8.65 11.31
CA VAL A 53 -21.87 -8.33 12.75
C VAL A 53 -21.83 -9.63 13.55
N CYS A 54 -20.91 -9.68 14.51
CA CYS A 54 -20.78 -10.76 15.49
C CYS A 54 -21.34 -10.34 16.83
N LYS A 55 -22.08 -11.25 17.48
CA LYS A 55 -22.59 -11.07 18.85
C LYS A 55 -21.86 -12.02 19.79
N VAL A 56 -21.24 -11.49 20.84
CA VAL A 56 -20.54 -12.30 21.85
C VAL A 56 -21.53 -13.19 22.60
N LEU A 57 -21.24 -14.47 22.66
CA LEU A 57 -21.95 -15.43 23.49
C LEU A 57 -21.23 -15.63 24.82
N ARG A 58 -19.95 -15.89 24.76
CA ARG A 58 -19.09 -16.09 25.93
C ARG A 58 -17.66 -15.71 25.66
N ALA A 59 -16.97 -15.20 26.68
CA ALA A 59 -15.54 -14.96 26.69
C ALA A 59 -14.97 -15.56 27.97
N THR A 60 -14.20 -16.64 27.86
CA THR A 60 -13.62 -17.40 28.96
C THR A 60 -12.12 -17.40 28.89
N ILE A 61 -11.47 -17.27 30.03
CA ILE A 61 -10.01 -17.40 30.16
C ILE A 61 -9.74 -18.77 30.77
N GLU A 62 -9.01 -19.61 30.04
CA GLU A 62 -8.60 -20.93 30.53
C GLU A 62 -7.16 -20.88 30.98
N ASP A 63 -6.95 -21.10 32.28
CA ASP A 63 -5.62 -21.12 32.89
C ASP A 63 -4.92 -22.50 32.80
N LYS A 64 -5.61 -23.53 32.34
CA LYS A 64 -5.22 -24.95 32.56
C LYS A 64 -4.41 -25.58 31.44
N ASP A 65 -4.45 -25.05 30.23
CA ASP A 65 -3.62 -25.57 29.14
C ASP A 65 -2.54 -24.57 28.80
N PRO A 66 -1.24 -24.93 28.98
CA PRO A 66 -0.18 -24.11 28.42
C PRO A 66 -0.39 -24.04 26.92
N CYS A 67 -0.65 -22.85 26.41
CA CYS A 67 -0.69 -22.63 24.98
C CYS A 67 0.74 -22.84 24.43
N LEU A 68 1.02 -24.09 24.10
CA LEU A 68 2.28 -24.46 23.47
C LEU A 68 2.28 -23.86 22.09
N ASN A 69 3.24 -22.99 21.79
CA ASN A 69 3.52 -22.53 20.43
C ASN A 69 3.77 -23.79 19.58
N SER A 70 2.82 -24.18 18.72
CA SER A 70 2.82 -25.42 17.96
C SER A 70 3.81 -25.43 16.77
N LYS A 71 4.95 -24.74 16.87
CA LYS A 71 6.10 -24.97 15.97
C LYS A 71 7.22 -25.61 16.76
N GLY A 72 7.14 -26.94 16.80
CA GLY A 72 8.10 -27.88 17.25
C GLY A 72 9.54 -27.42 17.44
N SER A 73 9.88 -27.07 18.66
CA SER A 73 11.16 -27.36 19.30
C SER A 73 10.91 -27.31 20.81
N GLU A 74 11.31 -28.38 21.49
CA GLU A 74 11.40 -28.49 22.93
C GLU A 74 12.53 -27.60 23.45
N ASP A 75 12.43 -26.29 23.23
CA ASP A 75 13.38 -25.31 23.77
C ASP A 75 12.75 -24.59 24.96
N GLU A 76 13.52 -24.52 26.05
CA GLU A 76 13.27 -24.04 27.41
C GLU A 76 12.78 -22.57 27.54
N GLY A 77 11.95 -22.07 26.63
CA GLY A 77 11.43 -20.70 26.59
C GLY A 77 9.94 -20.55 26.29
N ALA A 78 9.15 -21.61 26.43
CA ALA A 78 7.69 -21.53 26.20
C ALA A 78 7.07 -20.59 27.25
N THR A 79 6.78 -19.35 26.85
CA THR A 79 6.09 -18.37 27.69
C THR A 79 4.65 -18.86 27.91
N HIS A 80 4.36 -19.25 29.13
CA HIS A 80 3.01 -19.57 29.59
C HIS A 80 2.17 -18.30 29.64
N TYR A 81 1.08 -18.26 28.90
CA TYR A 81 0.08 -17.20 28.99
C TYR A 81 -1.34 -17.80 29.02
N PRO A 82 -2.29 -17.12 29.73
CA PRO A 82 -3.67 -17.61 29.82
C PRO A 82 -4.33 -17.59 28.45
N CYS A 83 -5.07 -18.64 28.12
CA CYS A 83 -5.77 -18.79 26.86
C CYS A 83 -7.15 -18.13 26.91
N LEU A 84 -7.35 -17.07 26.12
CA LEU A 84 -8.65 -16.44 25.94
C LEU A 84 -9.41 -17.13 24.82
N GLN A 85 -10.61 -17.63 25.11
CA GLN A 85 -11.56 -18.18 24.14
C GLN A 85 -12.78 -17.27 24.07
N VAL A 86 -13.07 -16.78 22.87
CA VAL A 86 -14.24 -15.93 22.59
C VAL A 86 -15.14 -16.64 21.58
N TRP A 87 -16.36 -16.93 22.00
CA TRP A 87 -17.38 -17.55 21.15
C TRP A 87 -18.41 -16.50 20.78
N VAL A 88 -18.74 -16.45 19.51
CA VAL A 88 -19.66 -15.45 18.95
C VAL A 88 -20.73 -16.12 18.11
N ASN A 89 -21.90 -15.49 18.05
CA ASN A 89 -22.95 -15.83 17.12
C ASN A 89 -22.81 -14.93 15.88
N LEU A 90 -22.71 -15.57 14.72
CA LEU A 90 -22.65 -14.91 13.44
C LEU A 90 -24.06 -14.51 13.00
N THR A 91 -24.32 -13.19 12.91
CA THR A 91 -25.66 -12.69 12.55
C THR A 91 -26.10 -13.15 11.16
N ALA A 92 -25.15 -13.38 10.25
CA ALA A 92 -25.42 -13.82 8.87
C ALA A 92 -25.95 -15.26 8.78
N SER A 93 -25.46 -16.18 9.64
CA SER A 93 -25.83 -17.62 9.59
C SER A 93 -26.49 -18.13 10.85
N GLY A 94 -26.46 -17.37 11.95
CA GLY A 94 -26.94 -17.81 13.26
C GLY A 94 -26.09 -18.91 13.94
N GLN A 95 -24.90 -19.16 13.40
CA GLN A 95 -23.99 -20.20 13.90
C GLN A 95 -23.14 -19.68 15.05
N GLU A 96 -22.89 -20.53 16.04
CA GLU A 96 -21.92 -20.31 17.10
C GLU A 96 -20.53 -20.71 16.57
N VAL A 97 -19.59 -19.75 16.55
CA VAL A 97 -18.25 -19.92 16.00
C VAL A 97 -17.20 -19.29 16.91
N MET A 98 -15.96 -19.77 16.84
CA MET A 98 -14.87 -19.20 17.59
C MET A 98 -14.31 -17.96 16.85
N LEU A 99 -14.10 -16.88 17.61
CA LEU A 99 -13.51 -15.65 17.13
C LEU A 99 -12.00 -15.66 17.31
N TYR A 100 -11.24 -15.31 16.27
CA TYR A 100 -9.81 -15.07 16.34
C TYR A 100 -9.51 -13.60 16.12
N GLN A 101 -8.42 -13.10 16.70
CA GLN A 101 -8.04 -11.70 16.52
C GLN A 101 -7.68 -11.41 15.07
N THR A 102 -6.83 -12.26 14.48
CA THR A 102 -6.36 -12.18 13.09
C THR A 102 -6.16 -13.57 12.51
N GLU A 103 -5.91 -13.67 11.23
CA GLU A 103 -5.55 -14.92 10.53
C GLU A 103 -4.32 -15.59 11.14
N ASP A 104 -3.29 -14.80 11.48
CA ASP A 104 -2.05 -15.26 12.12
C ASP A 104 -2.32 -15.89 13.50
N THR A 105 -3.32 -15.41 14.24
CA THR A 105 -3.73 -15.98 15.53
C THR A 105 -4.20 -17.43 15.37
N LEU A 106 -5.03 -17.69 14.35
CA LEU A 106 -5.52 -19.04 14.06
C LEU A 106 -4.38 -19.99 13.65
N GLU A 107 -3.42 -19.51 12.84
CA GLU A 107 -2.27 -20.31 12.41
C GLU A 107 -1.31 -20.64 13.56
N ARG A 108 -1.09 -19.69 14.49
CA ARG A 108 -0.20 -19.87 15.63
C ARG A 108 -0.81 -20.75 16.71
N ASN A 109 -2.04 -20.50 17.06
CA ASN A 109 -2.74 -21.25 18.10
C ASN A 109 -4.24 -21.34 17.84
N PRO A 110 -4.72 -22.45 17.27
CA PRO A 110 -6.15 -22.63 16.96
C PRO A 110 -7.04 -22.79 18.21
N LYS A 111 -6.47 -22.91 19.41
CA LYS A 111 -7.24 -23.07 20.66
C LYS A 111 -7.58 -21.72 21.31
N CYS A 112 -6.85 -20.64 21.00
CA CYS A 112 -6.98 -19.36 21.66
C CYS A 112 -7.38 -18.27 20.69
N SER A 113 -8.30 -17.41 21.08
CA SER A 113 -8.76 -16.25 20.31
C SER A 113 -7.73 -15.12 20.22
N TYR A 114 -6.78 -15.10 21.15
CA TYR A 114 -5.70 -14.12 21.22
C TYR A 114 -4.37 -14.79 21.49
N VAL A 115 -3.33 -14.40 20.76
CA VAL A 115 -1.96 -14.85 20.95
C VAL A 115 -1.06 -13.62 21.15
N PRO A 116 -0.35 -13.49 22.28
CA PRO A 116 0.55 -12.36 22.54
C PRO A 116 1.79 -12.41 21.63
N GLY A 117 2.47 -11.27 21.48
CA GLY A 117 3.75 -11.19 20.80
C GLY A 117 4.88 -11.86 21.59
N ASN A 118 5.92 -12.34 20.89
CA ASN A 118 7.03 -13.13 21.46
C ASN A 118 7.93 -12.39 22.48
N SER A 119 7.79 -11.09 22.65
CA SER A 119 8.67 -10.27 23.52
C SER A 119 7.94 -9.59 24.68
N GLU A 120 6.70 -9.96 24.95
CA GLU A 120 5.90 -9.29 25.98
C GLU A 120 6.16 -9.91 27.38
N ASN A 121 6.20 -9.06 28.41
CA ASN A 121 6.33 -9.48 29.79
C ASN A 121 5.07 -10.28 30.22
N PRO A 122 5.18 -11.46 30.87
CA PRO A 122 4.01 -12.30 31.23
C PRO A 122 2.92 -11.56 32.03
N LYS A 123 3.32 -10.63 32.91
CA LYS A 123 2.34 -9.83 33.68
C LYS A 123 1.56 -8.85 32.81
N GLU A 124 2.20 -8.24 31.81
CA GLU A 124 1.56 -7.33 30.88
C GLU A 124 0.62 -8.09 29.94
N VAL A 125 1.03 -9.29 29.51
CA VAL A 125 0.20 -10.19 28.71
C VAL A 125 -1.08 -10.57 29.45
N GLN A 126 -0.96 -10.98 30.72
CA GLN A 126 -2.13 -11.32 31.54
C GLN A 126 -3.08 -10.12 31.67
N ALA A 127 -2.58 -8.95 32.05
CA ALA A 127 -3.39 -7.74 32.19
C ALA A 127 -4.07 -7.35 30.87
N ARG A 128 -3.38 -7.53 29.73
CA ARG A 128 -3.96 -7.28 28.40
C ARG A 128 -5.08 -8.26 28.08
N ILE A 129 -4.89 -9.56 28.32
CA ILE A 129 -5.91 -10.60 28.10
C ILE A 129 -7.16 -10.33 28.97
N GLU A 130 -6.99 -10.00 30.23
CA GLU A 130 -8.09 -9.61 31.14
C GLU A 130 -8.84 -8.37 30.62
N THR A 131 -8.10 -7.37 30.13
CA THR A 131 -8.69 -6.17 29.53
C THR A 131 -9.48 -6.50 28.26
N ILE A 132 -8.96 -7.34 27.37
CA ILE A 132 -9.64 -7.79 26.16
C ILE A 132 -10.91 -8.57 26.52
N ALA A 133 -10.83 -9.52 27.47
CA ALA A 133 -11.98 -10.29 27.95
C ALA A 133 -13.07 -9.38 28.55
N SER A 134 -12.69 -8.36 29.34
CA SER A 134 -13.62 -7.38 29.89
C SER A 134 -14.31 -6.54 28.83
N ASN A 135 -13.58 -6.16 27.76
CA ASN A 135 -14.12 -5.42 26.63
C ASN A 135 -15.19 -6.24 25.89
N PHE A 136 -14.96 -7.53 25.66
CA PHE A 136 -15.96 -8.41 25.05
C PHE A 136 -17.21 -8.60 25.93
N LYS A 137 -17.08 -8.55 27.24
CA LYS A 137 -18.25 -8.53 28.15
C LYS A 137 -19.04 -7.22 28.09
N LYS A 138 -18.35 -6.10 27.87
CA LYS A 138 -18.97 -4.76 27.78
C LYS A 138 -19.59 -4.48 26.42
N TYR A 139 -18.89 -4.83 25.34
CA TYR A 139 -19.31 -4.62 23.95
C TYR A 139 -19.75 -5.93 23.34
N GLN A 140 -21.04 -6.22 23.40
CA GLN A 140 -21.59 -7.52 22.98
C GLN A 140 -21.70 -7.66 21.46
N THR A 141 -21.65 -6.59 20.69
CA THR A 141 -21.77 -6.59 19.23
C THR A 141 -20.68 -5.76 18.59
N PHE A 142 -20.04 -6.31 17.56
CA PHE A 142 -18.94 -5.65 16.84
C PHE A 142 -18.84 -6.19 15.41
N PRO A 143 -18.21 -5.45 14.48
CA PRO A 143 -17.93 -5.95 13.14
C PRO A 143 -16.88 -7.06 13.18
N CYS A 144 -17.09 -8.09 12.38
CA CYS A 144 -16.19 -9.23 12.21
C CYS A 144 -16.18 -9.68 10.75
N TYR A 145 -15.19 -10.49 10.37
CA TYR A 145 -15.03 -11.00 9.01
C TYR A 145 -15.23 -12.52 9.00
N TYR A 146 -16.00 -13.01 8.03
CA TYR A 146 -16.25 -14.44 7.85
C TYR A 146 -15.93 -14.87 6.41
N ASP A 147 -15.79 -16.18 6.22
CA ASP A 147 -15.60 -16.80 4.92
C ASP A 147 -16.94 -17.11 4.24
N PRO A 148 -17.33 -16.39 3.17
CA PRO A 148 -18.58 -16.68 2.45
C PRO A 148 -18.51 -18.00 1.66
N GLY A 149 -17.31 -18.53 1.38
CA GLY A 149 -17.11 -19.82 0.71
C GLY A 149 -17.34 -21.03 1.61
N GLY A 150 -17.40 -20.82 2.95
CA GLY A 150 -17.64 -21.88 3.93
C GLY A 150 -16.48 -22.86 4.09
N THR A 151 -15.29 -22.55 3.60
CA THR A 151 -14.08 -23.37 3.79
C THR A 151 -13.57 -23.27 5.23
N GLN A 152 -13.82 -22.13 5.88
CA GLN A 152 -13.50 -21.89 7.28
C GLN A 152 -14.79 -21.56 8.05
N THR A 153 -15.02 -22.27 9.15
CA THR A 153 -16.16 -22.03 10.03
C THR A 153 -15.92 -20.90 11.03
N ASN A 154 -14.66 -20.53 11.24
CA ASN A 154 -14.22 -19.52 12.20
C ASN A 154 -14.36 -18.11 11.64
N VAL A 155 -14.36 -17.11 12.54
CA VAL A 155 -14.40 -15.69 12.19
C VAL A 155 -13.20 -14.97 12.76
N ILE A 156 -12.80 -13.87 12.11
CA ILE A 156 -11.71 -13.00 12.58
C ILE A 156 -12.22 -11.61 12.91
N LEU A 157 -11.62 -10.99 13.93
CA LEU A 157 -11.95 -9.64 14.36
C LEU A 157 -11.40 -8.58 13.39
N SER A 158 -10.17 -8.75 12.94
CA SER A 158 -9.53 -7.83 12.03
C SER A 158 -8.67 -8.56 11.01
N ARG A 159 -8.69 -8.07 9.77
CA ARG A 159 -7.79 -8.54 8.71
C ARG A 159 -6.44 -7.87 8.84
N ILE A 160 -5.36 -8.63 8.65
CA ILE A 160 -3.98 -8.09 8.63
C ILE A 160 -3.83 -7.06 7.50
N TYR A 161 -4.45 -7.35 6.34
CA TYR A 161 -4.44 -6.46 5.17
C TYR A 161 -5.87 -6.06 4.80
N PRO A 162 -6.43 -5.00 5.43
CA PRO A 162 -7.75 -4.51 5.06
C PRO A 162 -7.73 -3.86 3.67
N PRO A 163 -8.83 -3.90 2.89
CA PRO A 163 -8.89 -3.35 1.54
C PRO A 163 -8.55 -1.84 1.49
N ARG A 164 -8.90 -1.09 2.52
CA ARG A 164 -8.54 0.33 2.65
C ARG A 164 -7.03 0.52 2.80
N GLY A 165 -6.35 -0.36 3.54
CA GLY A 165 -4.89 -0.33 3.69
C GLY A 165 -4.17 -0.54 2.37
N LEU A 166 -4.67 -1.45 1.52
CA LEU A 166 -4.12 -1.65 0.17
C LEU A 166 -4.24 -0.39 -0.69
N LEU A 167 -5.39 0.28 -0.68
CA LEU A 167 -5.58 1.53 -1.43
C LEU A 167 -4.54 2.58 -1.04
N PHE A 168 -4.28 2.77 0.27
CA PHE A 168 -3.26 3.71 0.74
C PHE A 168 -1.84 3.27 0.33
N THR A 169 -1.56 1.98 0.35
CA THR A 169 -0.25 1.46 -0.06
C THR A 169 0.02 1.70 -1.55
N PHE A 170 -1.00 1.59 -2.40
CA PHE A 170 -0.89 1.88 -3.83
C PHE A 170 -0.94 3.37 -4.17
N LEU A 171 -1.50 4.21 -3.30
CA LEU A 171 -1.63 5.66 -3.54
C LEU A 171 -0.28 6.34 -3.75
N TRP A 172 0.71 6.02 -2.90
CA TRP A 172 2.03 6.66 -2.96
C TRP A 172 2.79 6.37 -4.27
N PRO A 173 2.98 5.11 -4.71
CA PRO A 173 3.63 4.84 -5.99
C PRO A 173 2.84 5.41 -7.17
N THR A 174 1.51 5.49 -7.10
CA THR A 174 0.69 6.10 -8.15
C THR A 174 0.96 7.59 -8.29
N LEU A 175 1.05 8.32 -7.18
CA LEU A 175 1.41 9.74 -7.18
C LEU A 175 2.81 9.98 -7.74
N MET A 176 3.78 9.16 -7.38
CA MET A 176 5.15 9.23 -7.90
C MET A 176 5.20 8.94 -9.40
N PHE A 177 4.45 7.95 -9.87
CA PHE A 177 4.35 7.60 -11.28
C PHE A 177 3.75 8.73 -12.11
N THR A 178 2.59 9.23 -11.69
CA THR A 178 1.89 10.33 -12.40
C THR A 178 2.72 11.62 -12.39
N GLY A 179 3.33 11.96 -11.26
CA GLY A 179 4.23 13.12 -11.16
C GLY A 179 5.45 13.00 -12.08
N GLY A 180 6.08 11.83 -12.11
CA GLY A 180 7.20 11.55 -13.03
C GLY A 180 6.81 11.65 -14.50
N CYS A 181 5.66 11.07 -14.88
CA CYS A 181 5.13 11.19 -16.25
C CYS A 181 4.81 12.65 -16.63
N LEU A 182 4.20 13.42 -15.73
CA LEU A 182 3.91 14.84 -15.96
C LEU A 182 5.20 15.64 -16.23
N ILE A 183 6.25 15.45 -15.45
CA ILE A 183 7.54 16.10 -15.65
C ILE A 183 8.10 15.77 -17.04
N ILE A 184 8.09 14.49 -17.43
CA ILE A 184 8.59 14.05 -18.73
C ILE A 184 7.80 14.70 -19.88
N ILE A 185 6.46 14.72 -19.76
CA ILE A 185 5.58 15.32 -20.78
C ILE A 185 5.85 16.82 -20.90
N LEU A 186 5.92 17.55 -19.79
CA LEU A 186 6.19 18.99 -19.80
C LEU A 186 7.54 19.33 -20.42
N VAL A 187 8.59 18.56 -20.10
CA VAL A 187 9.91 18.73 -20.72
C VAL A 187 9.84 18.47 -22.23
N LYS A 188 9.13 17.43 -22.67
CA LYS A 188 8.96 17.12 -24.10
C LYS A 188 8.20 18.22 -24.84
N ILE A 189 7.11 18.73 -24.27
CA ILE A 189 6.34 19.85 -24.85
C ILE A 189 7.23 21.09 -24.98
N SER A 190 8.00 21.43 -23.95
CA SER A 190 8.95 22.55 -23.97
C SER A 190 9.98 22.41 -25.11
N GLN A 191 10.57 21.22 -25.25
CA GLN A 191 11.54 20.93 -26.31
C GLN A 191 10.92 21.06 -27.70
N THR A 192 9.69 20.55 -27.89
CA THR A 192 8.99 20.64 -29.19
C THR A 192 8.63 22.06 -29.53
N SER A 193 8.16 22.89 -28.59
CA SER A 193 7.85 24.29 -28.78
C SER A 193 9.09 25.10 -29.20
N HIS A 194 10.23 24.84 -28.58
CA HIS A 194 11.50 25.48 -28.98
C HIS A 194 11.95 25.09 -30.40
N THR A 195 11.75 23.83 -30.79
CA THR A 195 12.10 23.37 -32.14
C THR A 195 11.23 24.04 -33.20
N ILE A 196 9.92 24.18 -32.93
CA ILE A 196 8.97 24.84 -33.84
C ILE A 196 9.30 26.32 -33.97
N MET A 197 9.53 27.04 -32.86
CA MET A 197 9.88 28.45 -32.87
C MET A 197 11.20 28.72 -33.64
N ASN A 198 12.22 27.91 -33.40
CA ASN A 198 13.49 28.04 -34.14
C ASN A 198 13.30 27.75 -35.63
N GLY A 199 12.48 26.78 -36.01
CA GLY A 199 12.14 26.49 -37.40
C GLY A 199 11.39 27.64 -38.09
N GLN A 200 10.49 28.34 -37.37
CA GLN A 200 9.81 29.52 -37.91
C GLN A 200 10.71 30.72 -38.04
N ILE A 201 11.61 30.97 -37.10
CA ILE A 201 12.58 32.05 -37.16
C ILE A 201 13.53 31.86 -38.36
N TRP A 202 13.98 30.63 -38.61
CA TRP A 202 14.75 30.30 -39.80
C TRP A 202 14.02 30.59 -41.11
N LYS A 203 12.73 30.24 -41.20
CA LYS A 203 11.91 30.55 -42.38
C LYS A 203 11.76 32.06 -42.62
N CYS A 204 11.45 32.84 -41.56
CA CYS A 204 11.36 34.28 -41.65
C CYS A 204 12.68 34.91 -42.07
N CYS A 205 13.84 34.48 -41.54
CA CYS A 205 15.14 34.97 -41.94
C CYS A 205 15.49 34.63 -43.39
N THR A 206 15.09 33.44 -43.91
CA THR A 206 15.34 33.04 -45.29
C THR A 206 14.45 33.82 -46.28
N GLU A 207 13.18 34.05 -45.93
CA GLU A 207 12.28 34.88 -46.78
C GLU A 207 12.71 36.34 -46.82
N GLN A 208 13.19 36.92 -45.70
CA GLN A 208 13.65 38.29 -45.63
C GLN A 208 14.98 38.50 -46.40
N CYS A 209 15.86 37.50 -46.42
CA CYS A 209 17.05 37.49 -47.25
C CYS A 209 16.75 37.37 -48.76
N HIS A 210 15.67 36.69 -49.15
CA HIS A 210 15.25 36.62 -50.53
C HIS A 210 14.66 37.96 -51.02
N PHE A 211 13.93 38.67 -50.14
CA PHE A 211 13.33 39.97 -50.48
C PHE A 211 14.36 41.08 -50.66
N THR A 212 15.40 41.13 -49.83
CA THR A 212 16.50 42.07 -49.94
C THR A 212 17.38 41.82 -51.18
N ARG A 213 17.49 40.58 -51.66
CA ARG A 213 18.25 40.22 -52.85
C ARG A 213 17.52 40.53 -54.16
N ALA A 214 16.17 40.56 -54.11
CA ALA A 214 15.36 40.93 -55.28
C ALA A 214 15.22 42.46 -55.48
N GLY A 215 15.53 43.28 -54.42
CA GLY A 215 15.44 44.74 -54.47
C GLY A 215 16.70 45.44 -55.02
N ASP A 216 17.78 44.69 -55.20
CA ASP A 216 19.11 45.34 -55.62
C ASP A 216 19.44 45.13 -57.10
N GLN A 217 18.46 44.77 -57.96
CA GLN A 217 18.67 44.61 -59.39
C GLN A 217 17.96 45.65 -60.31
N THR A 218 17.47 46.74 -59.74
CA THR A 218 16.88 47.82 -60.58
C THR A 218 17.41 49.15 -60.16
N THR A 219 18.67 49.48 -60.60
CA THR A 219 19.10 50.86 -61.00
C THR A 219 20.49 50.79 -61.56
N VAL A 220 20.66 50.53 -62.90
CA VAL A 220 21.70 51.03 -63.72
C VAL A 220 21.11 51.16 -65.15
N VAL A 221 20.64 52.34 -65.48
CA VAL A 221 20.74 52.98 -66.80
C VAL A 221 20.76 54.49 -66.59
#